data_6363dfbd7656937337a16085cc7cca64
#
_entry.id   6363dfbd7656937337a16085cc7cca64
#
_cell.length_a   1.000
_cell.length_b   1.000
_cell.length_c   1.000
_cell.angle_alpha   90.00
_cell.angle_beta   90.00
_cell.angle_gamma   90.00
#
_symmetry.space_group_name_H-M   'P 1'
#
loop_
_entity.id
_entity.type
_entity.pdbx_description
1 polymer ?
#
loop_
_entity_poly.entity_id
_entity_poly.type
_entity_poly.pdbx_seq_one_letter_code
_entity_poly.pdbx_strand_id
1 'polypeptide(L)'
;MSKENLLLTGSKGFIGKNVIKKLDSLNNFKITKIEKNFYESNDWQNEIDTLIRETNLILHIGADSNTMNKDVQDVMYHNYHLSKFIFDKAKKYNKNIVFSSSAACNGINGYPSNLYGWSKYAAEQYGISNNEKFIALRYFNVYGPGEEHKGIMSSVAYQAYKKKTFRLFPNNPKRDFIFIDDVVNATIFPIFNNIESGIYEVGTGKEESFERVLNLMNINYEYHDESVIPEGYQFKTKADKNNFMKDWQPKVSLEEGIEMYIDYLKANK
;
A
#
# COMPACT_ATOMS: atom_id res chain seq x y z
N MET A 1 -3.41 -31.16 6.60
CA MET A 1 -3.93 -30.06 7.46
C MET A 1 -4.95 -29.29 6.64
N SER A 2 -6.09 -28.88 7.24
CA SER A 2 -7.07 -28.02 6.55
C SER A 2 -6.45 -26.66 6.29
N LYS A 3 -6.68 -26.11 5.08
CA LYS A 3 -6.22 -24.75 4.74
C LYS A 3 -6.96 -23.71 5.59
N GLU A 4 -6.26 -22.67 6.02
CA GLU A 4 -6.89 -21.53 6.69
C GLU A 4 -7.67 -20.65 5.70
N ASN A 5 -8.86 -20.21 6.11
CA ASN A 5 -9.68 -19.30 5.29
C ASN A 5 -9.19 -17.87 5.45
N LEU A 6 -8.82 -17.24 4.34
CA LEU A 6 -8.34 -15.88 4.26
C LEU A 6 -9.23 -15.05 3.34
N LEU A 7 -9.68 -13.90 3.82
CA LEU A 7 -10.39 -12.91 3.02
C LEU A 7 -9.41 -11.82 2.57
N LEU A 8 -9.32 -11.58 1.26
CA LEU A 8 -8.45 -10.55 0.69
C LEU A 8 -9.25 -9.59 -0.17
N THR A 9 -9.22 -8.31 0.15
CA THR A 9 -9.81 -7.27 -0.69
C THR A 9 -8.75 -6.61 -1.56
N GLY A 10 -9.11 -6.21 -2.79
CA GLY A 10 -8.19 -5.54 -3.70
C GLY A 10 -7.14 -6.45 -4.35
N SER A 11 -7.52 -7.70 -4.63
CA SER A 11 -6.65 -8.73 -5.19
C SER A 11 -6.11 -8.39 -6.58
N LYS A 12 -6.80 -7.53 -7.34
CA LYS A 12 -6.40 -7.08 -8.67
C LYS A 12 -5.47 -5.86 -8.66
N GLY A 13 -5.31 -5.23 -7.51
CA GLY A 13 -4.40 -4.09 -7.32
C GLY A 13 -2.92 -4.50 -7.34
N PHE A 14 -2.02 -3.51 -7.37
CA PHE A 14 -0.57 -3.72 -7.41
C PHE A 14 -0.08 -4.61 -6.26
N ILE A 15 -0.35 -4.21 -5.02
CA ILE A 15 0.09 -4.97 -3.84
C ILE A 15 -0.68 -6.29 -3.75
N GLY A 16 -2.01 -6.27 -3.95
CA GLY A 16 -2.86 -7.45 -3.84
C GLY A 16 -2.46 -8.61 -4.77
N LYS A 17 -2.13 -8.32 -6.03
CA LYS A 17 -1.63 -9.34 -6.99
C LYS A 17 -0.36 -10.02 -6.50
N ASN A 18 0.59 -9.23 -5.99
CA ASN A 18 1.87 -9.77 -5.51
C ASN A 18 1.68 -10.55 -4.19
N VAL A 19 0.80 -10.09 -3.30
CA VAL A 19 0.43 -10.83 -2.06
C VAL A 19 -0.19 -12.18 -2.41
N ILE A 20 -1.15 -12.21 -3.37
CA ILE A 20 -1.77 -13.47 -3.82
C ILE A 20 -0.72 -14.42 -4.39
N LYS A 21 0.13 -13.95 -5.29
CA LYS A 21 1.19 -14.77 -5.87
C LYS A 21 2.06 -15.42 -4.78
N LYS A 22 2.37 -14.69 -3.73
CA LYS A 22 3.14 -15.20 -2.58
C LYS A 22 2.34 -16.23 -1.78
N LEU A 23 1.09 -15.93 -1.42
CA LEU A 23 0.23 -16.82 -0.64
C LEU A 23 -0.10 -18.12 -1.39
N ASP A 24 -0.34 -18.04 -2.70
CA ASP A 24 -0.56 -19.21 -3.55
C ASP A 24 0.67 -20.14 -3.57
N SER A 25 1.88 -19.57 -3.58
CA SER A 25 3.13 -20.36 -3.51
C SER A 25 3.31 -21.11 -2.18
N LEU A 26 2.71 -20.61 -1.09
CA LEU A 26 2.74 -21.26 0.22
C LEU A 26 1.73 -22.40 0.36
N ASN A 27 0.68 -22.39 -0.46
CA ASN A 27 -0.38 -23.41 -0.53
C ASN A 27 -1.12 -23.73 0.80
N ASN A 28 -1.05 -22.83 1.77
CA ASN A 28 -1.60 -23.04 3.12
C ASN A 28 -2.98 -22.39 3.32
N PHE A 29 -3.46 -21.60 2.34
CA PHE A 29 -4.66 -20.79 2.48
C PHE A 29 -5.72 -21.13 1.44
N LYS A 30 -7.00 -21.00 1.86
CA LYS A 30 -8.14 -20.87 0.97
C LYS A 30 -8.49 -19.39 0.90
N ILE A 31 -8.17 -18.72 -0.24
CA ILE A 31 -8.29 -17.28 -0.36
C ILE A 31 -9.61 -16.90 -1.03
N THR A 32 -10.46 -16.19 -0.31
CA THR A 32 -11.64 -15.51 -0.87
C THR A 32 -11.25 -14.09 -1.27
N LYS A 33 -11.47 -13.74 -2.55
CA LYS A 33 -11.05 -12.46 -3.15
C LYS A 33 -12.24 -11.54 -3.31
N ILE A 34 -12.15 -10.31 -2.83
CA ILE A 34 -13.16 -9.27 -3.01
C ILE A 34 -12.59 -8.11 -3.82
N GLU A 35 -13.29 -7.76 -4.88
CA GLU A 35 -12.92 -6.68 -5.80
C GLU A 35 -13.95 -5.54 -5.76
N LYS A 36 -13.63 -4.40 -6.40
CA LYS A 36 -14.49 -3.21 -6.39
C LYS A 36 -15.92 -3.51 -6.83
N ASN A 37 -16.11 -4.30 -7.87
CA ASN A 37 -17.43 -4.66 -8.38
C ASN A 37 -18.28 -5.51 -7.41
N PHE A 38 -17.69 -6.13 -6.41
CA PHE A 38 -18.44 -6.82 -5.36
C PHE A 38 -19.38 -5.87 -4.61
N TYR A 39 -18.95 -4.63 -4.38
CA TYR A 39 -19.71 -3.61 -3.65
C TYR A 39 -20.82 -2.95 -4.50
N GLU A 40 -20.95 -3.33 -5.78
CA GLU A 40 -22.04 -2.90 -6.67
C GLU A 40 -23.30 -3.77 -6.52
N SER A 41 -23.20 -4.95 -5.88
CA SER A 41 -24.34 -5.81 -5.56
C SER A 41 -25.23 -5.16 -4.51
N ASN A 42 -26.56 -5.27 -4.67
CA ASN A 42 -27.52 -4.74 -3.66
C ASN A 42 -27.44 -5.48 -2.31
N ASP A 43 -26.87 -6.69 -2.28
CA ASP A 43 -26.77 -7.52 -1.07
C ASP A 43 -25.34 -7.70 -0.55
N TRP A 44 -24.40 -6.91 -1.06
CA TRP A 44 -22.97 -7.04 -0.72
C TRP A 44 -22.70 -7.04 0.80
N GLN A 45 -23.53 -6.32 1.58
CA GLN A 45 -23.37 -6.22 3.04
C GLN A 45 -23.63 -7.55 3.73
N ASN A 46 -24.65 -8.31 3.33
CA ASN A 46 -24.95 -9.63 3.88
C ASN A 46 -23.95 -10.67 3.36
N GLU A 47 -23.56 -10.57 2.11
CA GLU A 47 -22.55 -11.47 1.53
C GLU A 47 -21.21 -11.32 2.25
N ILE A 48 -20.70 -10.09 2.44
CA ILE A 48 -19.42 -9.87 3.14
C ILE A 48 -19.49 -10.21 4.64
N ASP A 49 -20.65 -10.01 5.31
CA ASP A 49 -20.87 -10.44 6.70
C ASP A 49 -20.70 -11.96 6.83
N THR A 50 -21.26 -12.71 5.88
CA THR A 50 -21.11 -14.17 5.82
C THR A 50 -19.67 -14.59 5.58
N LEU A 51 -18.99 -13.98 4.58
CA LEU A 51 -17.60 -14.28 4.27
C LEU A 51 -16.66 -13.97 5.44
N ILE A 52 -16.84 -12.85 6.13
CA ILE A 52 -16.05 -12.50 7.32
C ILE A 52 -16.29 -13.49 8.45
N ARG A 53 -17.52 -13.92 8.68
CA ARG A 53 -17.82 -14.92 9.71
C ARG A 53 -17.06 -16.22 9.49
N GLU A 54 -16.92 -16.66 8.23
CA GLU A 54 -16.27 -17.92 7.84
C GLU A 54 -14.75 -17.83 7.68
N THR A 55 -14.17 -16.62 7.73
CA THR A 55 -12.72 -16.41 7.58
C THR A 55 -11.99 -16.45 8.92
N ASN A 56 -10.69 -16.75 8.89
CA ASN A 56 -9.80 -16.65 10.05
C ASN A 56 -9.07 -15.31 10.11
N LEU A 57 -8.71 -14.77 8.94
CA LEU A 57 -7.90 -13.58 8.78
C LEU A 57 -8.40 -12.73 7.62
N ILE A 58 -8.34 -11.42 7.78
CA ILE A 58 -8.69 -10.43 6.75
C ILE A 58 -7.44 -9.65 6.36
N LEU A 59 -7.07 -9.72 5.07
CA LEU A 59 -6.12 -8.80 4.45
C LEU A 59 -6.90 -7.74 3.68
N HIS A 60 -7.10 -6.59 4.31
CA HIS A 60 -7.84 -5.48 3.72
C HIS A 60 -6.89 -4.54 2.98
N ILE A 61 -6.63 -4.85 1.69
CA ILE A 61 -5.68 -4.10 0.83
C ILE A 61 -6.42 -3.14 -0.11
N GLY A 62 -7.67 -3.44 -0.45
CA GLY A 62 -8.46 -2.64 -1.38
C GLY A 62 -8.69 -1.21 -0.91
N ALA A 63 -8.40 -0.25 -1.80
CA ALA A 63 -8.64 1.17 -1.58
C ALA A 63 -8.64 1.92 -2.93
N ASP A 64 -9.27 3.09 -2.99
CA ASP A 64 -8.92 4.07 -4.01
C ASP A 64 -7.56 4.69 -3.65
N SER A 65 -6.54 4.39 -4.44
CA SER A 65 -5.17 4.87 -4.24
C SER A 65 -4.84 6.12 -5.06
N ASN A 66 -5.82 6.72 -5.72
CA ASN A 66 -5.64 7.93 -6.50
C ASN A 66 -5.52 9.16 -5.59
N THR A 67 -4.29 9.57 -5.30
CA THR A 67 -4.01 10.76 -4.46
C THR A 67 -4.46 12.08 -5.09
N MET A 68 -4.81 12.08 -6.39
CA MET A 68 -5.31 13.24 -7.12
C MET A 68 -6.85 13.31 -7.17
N ASN A 69 -7.54 12.27 -6.71
CA ASN A 69 -9.00 12.28 -6.62
C ASN A 69 -9.45 13.31 -5.57
N LYS A 70 -10.29 14.26 -6.01
CA LYS A 70 -10.84 15.35 -5.17
C LYS A 70 -12.30 15.15 -4.82
N ASP A 71 -12.92 14.07 -5.31
CA ASP A 71 -14.29 13.71 -4.94
C ASP A 71 -14.30 13.14 -3.51
N VAL A 72 -14.74 13.97 -2.57
CA VAL A 72 -14.76 13.62 -1.14
C VAL A 72 -15.67 12.43 -0.89
N GLN A 73 -16.82 12.35 -1.56
CA GLN A 73 -17.79 11.27 -1.35
C GLN A 73 -17.22 9.94 -1.84
N ASP A 74 -16.66 9.92 -3.05
CA ASP A 74 -16.07 8.72 -3.65
C ASP A 74 -14.88 8.22 -2.81
N VAL A 75 -13.92 9.08 -2.48
CA VAL A 75 -12.72 8.70 -1.71
C VAL A 75 -13.10 8.22 -0.31
N MET A 76 -13.98 8.94 0.40
CA MET A 76 -14.42 8.55 1.74
C MET A 76 -15.24 7.27 1.73
N TYR A 77 -16.08 7.06 0.71
CA TYR A 77 -16.85 5.83 0.58
C TYR A 77 -15.91 4.62 0.42
N HIS A 78 -14.99 4.67 -0.54
CA HIS A 78 -14.11 3.54 -0.85
C HIS A 78 -13.03 3.27 0.22
N ASN A 79 -12.49 4.32 0.85
CA ASN A 79 -11.37 4.17 1.77
C ASN A 79 -11.78 4.12 3.25
N TYR A 80 -12.87 4.79 3.63
CA TYR A 80 -13.32 4.84 5.01
C TYR A 80 -14.58 4.02 5.26
N HIS A 81 -15.68 4.29 4.53
CA HIS A 81 -16.96 3.63 4.85
C HIS A 81 -16.92 2.11 4.62
N LEU A 82 -16.37 1.65 3.50
CA LEU A 82 -16.20 0.22 3.25
C LEU A 82 -15.23 -0.43 4.26
N SER A 83 -14.12 0.25 4.58
CA SER A 83 -13.17 -0.23 5.61
C SER A 83 -13.84 -0.34 6.97
N LYS A 84 -14.57 0.71 7.39
CA LYS A 84 -15.32 0.73 8.64
C LYS A 84 -16.29 -0.45 8.74
N PHE A 85 -17.04 -0.71 7.68
CA PHE A 85 -17.98 -1.84 7.66
C PHE A 85 -17.26 -3.18 7.89
N ILE A 86 -16.13 -3.42 7.19
CA ILE A 86 -15.32 -4.62 7.36
C ILE A 86 -14.79 -4.72 8.79
N PHE A 87 -14.30 -3.61 9.36
CA PHE A 87 -13.78 -3.58 10.74
C PHE A 87 -14.84 -3.86 11.78
N ASP A 88 -16.06 -3.34 11.61
CA ASP A 88 -17.20 -3.61 12.50
C ASP A 88 -17.57 -5.12 12.49
N LYS A 89 -17.56 -5.74 11.29
CA LYS A 89 -17.83 -7.18 11.17
C LYS A 89 -16.68 -8.03 11.71
N ALA A 90 -15.43 -7.61 11.48
CA ALA A 90 -14.27 -8.28 12.07
C ALA A 90 -14.31 -8.25 13.60
N LYS A 91 -14.65 -7.10 14.20
CA LYS A 91 -14.88 -6.97 15.65
C LYS A 91 -15.97 -7.93 16.13
N LYS A 92 -17.14 -7.89 15.46
CA LYS A 92 -18.29 -8.77 15.80
C LYS A 92 -17.92 -10.24 15.86
N TYR A 93 -17.05 -10.70 14.95
CA TYR A 93 -16.63 -12.11 14.85
C TYR A 93 -15.22 -12.38 15.38
N ASN A 94 -14.61 -11.41 16.09
CA ASN A 94 -13.27 -11.52 16.70
C ASN A 94 -12.19 -11.97 15.71
N LYS A 95 -12.14 -11.35 14.50
CA LYS A 95 -11.22 -11.71 13.42
C LYS A 95 -9.97 -10.83 13.45
N ASN A 96 -8.84 -11.41 13.01
CA ASN A 96 -7.60 -10.69 12.79
C ASN A 96 -7.71 -9.84 11.51
N ILE A 97 -7.21 -8.60 11.56
CA ILE A 97 -7.18 -7.69 10.41
C ILE A 97 -5.74 -7.22 10.19
N VAL A 98 -5.28 -7.33 8.95
CA VAL A 98 -4.13 -6.57 8.43
C VAL A 98 -4.66 -5.57 7.42
N PHE A 99 -4.50 -4.29 7.71
CA PHE A 99 -5.03 -3.17 6.92
C PHE A 99 -3.90 -2.45 6.19
N SER A 100 -4.05 -2.27 4.89
CA SER A 100 -3.13 -1.42 4.12
C SER A 100 -3.42 0.06 4.39
N SER A 101 -2.62 0.67 5.24
CA SER A 101 -2.58 2.10 5.44
C SER A 101 -1.54 2.75 4.50
N SER A 102 -1.15 3.98 4.73
CA SER A 102 -0.25 4.73 3.85
C SER A 102 0.63 5.70 4.63
N ALA A 103 1.86 5.92 4.17
CA ALA A 103 2.71 7.02 4.63
C ALA A 103 2.08 8.41 4.44
N ALA A 104 1.07 8.53 3.56
CA ALA A 104 0.28 9.76 3.42
C ALA A 104 -0.46 10.16 4.71
N CYS A 105 -0.64 9.22 5.65
CA CYS A 105 -1.18 9.50 6.99
C CYS A 105 -0.23 10.35 7.83
N ASN A 106 1.09 10.25 7.62
CA ASN A 106 2.09 11.06 8.33
C ASN A 106 2.08 12.52 7.86
N GLY A 107 1.78 12.76 6.60
CA GLY A 107 1.59 14.06 5.97
C GLY A 107 2.67 15.09 6.30
N ILE A 108 2.24 16.32 6.58
CA ILE A 108 3.09 17.44 6.99
C ILE A 108 2.77 17.75 8.47
N ASN A 109 3.81 17.87 9.30
CA ASN A 109 3.65 18.10 10.74
C ASN A 109 2.77 17.06 11.47
N GLY A 110 2.78 15.80 10.97
CA GLY A 110 2.03 14.70 11.59
C GLY A 110 0.57 14.59 11.15
N TYR A 111 0.12 15.39 10.18
CA TYR A 111 -1.26 15.36 9.66
C TYR A 111 -1.27 15.15 8.15
N PRO A 112 -2.26 14.38 7.62
CA PRO A 112 -2.41 14.19 6.19
C PRO A 112 -2.54 15.52 5.43
N SER A 113 -1.87 15.62 4.28
CA SER A 113 -1.88 16.84 3.43
C SER A 113 -2.84 16.76 2.25
N ASN A 114 -3.52 15.63 2.06
CA ASN A 114 -4.48 15.44 0.96
C ASN A 114 -5.64 14.53 1.38
N LEU A 115 -6.69 14.52 0.56
CA LEU A 115 -7.92 13.77 0.84
C LEU A 115 -7.69 12.27 0.99
N TYR A 116 -6.85 11.67 0.13
CA TYR A 116 -6.46 10.27 0.24
C TYR A 116 -5.83 9.97 1.61
N GLY A 117 -4.85 10.77 2.02
CA GLY A 117 -4.20 10.62 3.33
C GLY A 117 -5.20 10.71 4.48
N TRP A 118 -6.13 11.68 4.45
CA TRP A 118 -7.18 11.82 5.46
C TRP A 118 -8.11 10.61 5.49
N SER A 119 -8.51 10.07 4.34
CA SER A 119 -9.37 8.89 4.28
C SER A 119 -8.72 7.64 4.87
N LYS A 120 -7.42 7.43 4.59
CA LYS A 120 -6.64 6.32 5.16
C LYS A 120 -6.41 6.51 6.66
N TYR A 121 -6.10 7.74 7.10
CA TYR A 121 -5.92 8.07 8.50
C TYR A 121 -7.20 7.84 9.30
N ALA A 122 -8.36 8.31 8.81
CA ALA A 122 -9.64 8.09 9.46
C ALA A 122 -9.96 6.59 9.61
N ALA A 123 -9.73 5.79 8.56
CA ALA A 123 -9.94 4.35 8.61
C ALA A 123 -8.98 3.66 9.60
N GLU A 124 -7.71 4.04 9.60
CA GLU A 124 -6.70 3.53 10.52
C GLU A 124 -7.06 3.81 11.98
N GLN A 125 -7.39 5.07 12.29
CA GLN A 125 -7.77 5.48 13.66
C GLN A 125 -9.06 4.80 14.11
N TYR A 126 -10.04 4.63 13.21
CA TYR A 126 -11.24 3.87 13.51
C TYR A 126 -10.91 2.40 13.81
N GLY A 127 -10.09 1.77 12.98
CA GLY A 127 -9.70 0.37 13.10
C GLY A 127 -9.00 0.08 14.43
N ILE A 128 -7.95 0.84 14.76
CA ILE A 128 -7.16 0.62 15.99
C ILE A 128 -7.97 0.92 17.27
N SER A 129 -8.89 1.89 17.22
CA SER A 129 -9.71 2.24 18.38
C SER A 129 -10.84 1.24 18.65
N ASN A 130 -11.23 0.44 17.66
CA ASN A 130 -12.42 -0.41 17.75
C ASN A 130 -12.12 -1.91 17.68
N ASN A 131 -10.92 -2.35 17.30
CA ASN A 131 -10.58 -3.76 17.15
C ASN A 131 -9.34 -4.11 17.96
N GLU A 132 -9.43 -5.19 18.75
CA GLU A 132 -8.31 -5.68 19.55
C GLU A 132 -7.23 -6.38 18.71
N LYS A 133 -7.59 -6.87 17.51
CA LYS A 133 -6.73 -7.62 16.60
C LYS A 133 -6.57 -6.87 15.27
N PHE A 134 -6.02 -5.67 15.33
CA PHE A 134 -5.91 -4.78 14.18
C PHE A 134 -4.47 -4.32 13.95
N ILE A 135 -3.93 -4.61 12.78
CA ILE A 135 -2.59 -4.21 12.36
C ILE A 135 -2.74 -3.32 11.13
N ALA A 136 -2.39 -2.04 11.25
CA ALA A 136 -2.31 -1.12 10.13
C ALA A 136 -0.86 -1.01 9.64
N LEU A 137 -0.65 -1.14 8.33
CA LEU A 137 0.64 -1.06 7.69
C LEU A 137 0.70 0.21 6.82
N ARG A 138 1.44 1.22 7.26
CA ARG A 138 1.68 2.45 6.50
C ARG A 138 2.75 2.19 5.44
N TYR A 139 2.32 1.88 4.21
CA TYR A 139 3.26 1.68 3.10
C TYR A 139 3.83 3.00 2.63
N PHE A 140 5.16 3.03 2.46
CA PHE A 140 5.87 4.16 1.86
C PHE A 140 5.84 4.08 0.33
N ASN A 141 6.84 4.60 -0.37
CA ASN A 141 6.79 4.67 -1.84
C ASN A 141 7.09 3.31 -2.48
N VAL A 142 6.08 2.48 -2.65
CA VAL A 142 6.20 1.14 -3.20
C VAL A 142 6.44 1.19 -4.71
N TYR A 143 7.42 0.43 -5.19
CA TYR A 143 7.72 0.27 -6.61
C TYR A 143 8.04 -1.19 -6.95
N GLY A 144 7.91 -1.56 -8.24
CA GLY A 144 8.28 -2.88 -8.71
C GLY A 144 7.25 -3.54 -9.62
N PRO A 145 7.46 -4.82 -9.97
CA PRO A 145 6.60 -5.60 -10.87
C PRO A 145 5.12 -5.59 -10.49
N GLY A 146 4.26 -5.31 -11.46
CA GLY A 146 2.80 -5.34 -11.27
C GLY A 146 2.14 -3.97 -11.10
N GLU A 147 2.91 -2.86 -11.08
CA GLU A 147 2.35 -1.50 -10.98
C GLU A 147 1.92 -0.87 -12.33
N GLU A 148 2.13 -1.57 -13.43
CA GLU A 148 1.97 -1.04 -14.79
C GLU A 148 0.56 -0.50 -15.06
N HIS A 149 -0.45 -1.09 -14.43
CA HIS A 149 -1.85 -0.68 -14.58
C HIS A 149 -2.19 0.65 -13.85
N LYS A 150 -1.30 1.15 -12.99
CA LYS A 150 -1.54 2.37 -12.22
C LYS A 150 -1.41 3.65 -13.06
N GLY A 151 -0.87 3.57 -14.28
CA GLY A 151 -0.70 4.72 -15.17
C GLY A 151 0.13 5.83 -14.52
N ILE A 152 -0.44 7.04 -14.42
CA ILE A 152 0.21 8.21 -13.82
C ILE A 152 0.43 8.08 -12.30
N MET A 153 -0.23 7.14 -11.65
CA MET A 153 -0.07 6.84 -10.22
C MET A 153 0.99 5.76 -9.96
N SER A 154 1.67 5.26 -11.00
CA SER A 154 2.81 4.36 -10.86
C SER A 154 4.03 5.11 -10.31
N SER A 155 5.03 4.35 -9.85
CA SER A 155 6.28 4.91 -9.35
C SER A 155 7.02 5.74 -10.39
N VAL A 156 7.93 6.60 -9.94
CA VAL A 156 8.85 7.34 -10.81
C VAL A 156 9.67 6.38 -11.69
N ALA A 157 10.06 5.22 -11.18
CA ALA A 157 10.81 4.23 -11.92
C ALA A 157 10.06 3.74 -13.16
N TYR A 158 8.78 3.35 -12.99
CA TYR A 158 7.97 2.92 -14.13
C TYR A 158 7.69 4.05 -15.13
N GLN A 159 7.30 5.22 -14.63
CA GLN A 159 7.00 6.36 -15.48
C GLN A 159 8.22 6.79 -16.31
N ALA A 160 9.39 6.84 -15.70
CA ALA A 160 10.63 7.20 -16.37
C ALA A 160 11.03 6.15 -17.43
N TYR A 161 10.92 4.87 -17.12
CA TYR A 161 11.16 3.78 -18.07
C TYR A 161 10.28 3.88 -19.33
N LYS A 162 9.01 4.24 -19.15
CA LYS A 162 8.05 4.41 -20.27
C LYS A 162 8.34 5.63 -21.12
N LYS A 163 8.72 6.73 -20.50
CA LYS A 163 8.91 8.02 -21.17
C LYS A 163 10.33 8.23 -21.74
N LYS A 164 11.32 7.50 -21.22
CA LYS A 164 12.77 7.63 -21.52
C LYS A 164 13.40 8.97 -21.13
N THR A 165 12.62 9.97 -20.85
CA THR A 165 13.01 11.27 -20.29
C THR A 165 12.02 11.60 -19.17
N PHE A 166 12.45 12.32 -18.16
CA PHE A 166 11.59 12.66 -17.04
C PHE A 166 11.77 14.11 -16.61
N ARG A 167 10.71 14.74 -16.10
CA ARG A 167 10.81 16.05 -15.46
C ARG A 167 10.55 15.92 -13.98
N LEU A 168 11.49 16.39 -13.19
CA LEU A 168 11.46 16.39 -11.74
C LEU A 168 11.02 17.75 -11.20
N PHE A 169 10.39 17.75 -10.03
CA PHE A 169 10.29 18.98 -9.26
C PHE A 169 11.67 19.38 -8.76
N PRO A 170 12.01 20.68 -8.78
CA PRO A 170 13.27 21.18 -8.22
C PRO A 170 13.32 20.98 -6.69
N ASN A 171 14.44 21.42 -6.07
CA ASN A 171 14.64 21.34 -4.63
C ASN A 171 14.77 19.90 -4.07
N ASN A 172 15.20 18.97 -4.93
CA ASN A 172 15.62 17.60 -4.57
C ASN A 172 14.65 16.87 -3.64
N PRO A 173 13.38 16.64 -4.07
CA PRO A 173 12.44 15.88 -3.27
C PRO A 173 12.93 14.46 -3.05
N LYS A 174 12.71 13.94 -1.82
CA LYS A 174 13.16 12.62 -1.40
C LYS A 174 12.00 11.78 -0.90
N ARG A 175 12.10 10.46 -1.12
CA ARG A 175 11.13 9.48 -0.65
C ARG A 175 11.84 8.26 -0.06
N ASP A 176 11.17 7.59 0.82
CA ASP A 176 11.52 6.22 1.21
C ASP A 176 10.92 5.26 0.18
N PHE A 177 11.77 4.79 -0.74
CA PHE A 177 11.38 3.84 -1.78
C PHE A 177 11.54 2.42 -1.26
N ILE A 178 10.45 1.64 -1.31
CA ILE A 178 10.46 0.24 -0.88
C ILE A 178 10.04 -0.69 -2.02
N PHE A 179 10.81 -1.76 -2.23
CA PHE A 179 10.52 -2.74 -3.27
C PHE A 179 9.30 -3.59 -2.92
N ILE A 180 8.53 -3.98 -3.92
CA ILE A 180 7.26 -4.70 -3.75
C ILE A 180 7.41 -5.99 -2.95
N ASP A 181 8.51 -6.73 -3.08
CA ASP A 181 8.71 -7.99 -2.35
C ASP A 181 8.81 -7.78 -0.84
N ASP A 182 9.43 -6.69 -0.40
CA ASP A 182 9.47 -6.33 1.02
C ASP A 182 8.09 -5.92 1.56
N VAL A 183 7.29 -5.23 0.73
CA VAL A 183 5.91 -4.88 1.09
C VAL A 183 5.03 -6.13 1.20
N VAL A 184 5.17 -7.07 0.27
CA VAL A 184 4.48 -8.37 0.33
C VAL A 184 4.88 -9.13 1.61
N ASN A 185 6.18 -9.20 1.89
CA ASN A 185 6.68 -9.84 3.10
C ASN A 185 6.13 -9.17 4.37
N ALA A 186 6.13 -7.82 4.45
CA ALA A 186 5.53 -7.09 5.56
C ALA A 186 4.04 -7.40 5.73
N THR A 187 3.29 -7.46 4.60
CA THR A 187 1.85 -7.69 4.60
C THR A 187 1.47 -9.06 5.14
N ILE A 188 2.25 -10.09 4.81
CA ILE A 188 2.00 -11.45 5.28
C ILE A 188 2.71 -11.77 6.60
N PHE A 189 3.65 -10.95 7.04
CA PHE A 189 4.44 -11.19 8.26
C PHE A 189 3.57 -11.44 9.51
N PRO A 190 2.49 -10.66 9.77
CA PRO A 190 1.61 -10.88 10.91
C PRO A 190 0.83 -12.21 10.87
N ILE A 191 0.78 -12.87 9.71
CA ILE A 191 0.11 -14.18 9.59
C ILE A 191 0.90 -15.27 10.32
N PHE A 192 2.23 -15.15 10.26
CA PHE A 192 3.16 -16.17 10.77
C PHE A 192 3.84 -15.78 12.09
N ASN A 193 3.63 -14.53 12.53
CA ASN A 193 4.28 -13.98 13.70
C ASN A 193 3.25 -13.32 14.62
N ASN A 194 3.44 -13.45 15.91
CA ASN A 194 2.58 -12.81 16.90
C ASN A 194 2.93 -11.33 17.00
N ILE A 195 2.26 -10.51 16.19
CA ILE A 195 2.43 -9.05 16.19
C ILE A 195 1.28 -8.43 16.98
N GLU A 196 1.62 -7.55 17.90
CA GLU A 196 0.63 -6.81 18.68
C GLU A 196 -0.23 -5.91 17.79
N SER A 197 -1.46 -5.64 18.23
CA SER A 197 -2.34 -4.68 17.57
C SER A 197 -1.68 -3.31 17.55
N GLY A 198 -1.63 -2.66 16.39
CA GLY A 198 -0.89 -1.42 16.27
C GLY A 198 -0.83 -0.86 14.85
N ILE A 199 -0.15 0.27 14.74
CA ILE A 199 0.12 0.97 13.50
C ILE A 199 1.62 0.89 13.24
N TYR A 200 2.00 0.31 12.11
CA TYR A 200 3.40 0.05 11.76
C TYR A 200 3.77 0.67 10.43
N GLU A 201 5.01 1.13 10.32
CA GLU A 201 5.54 1.70 9.09
C GLU A 201 6.26 0.63 8.25
N VAL A 202 6.00 0.63 6.95
CA VAL A 202 6.58 -0.30 5.98
C VAL A 202 7.34 0.50 4.94
N GLY A 203 8.59 0.74 5.22
CA GLY A 203 9.58 1.46 4.43
C GLY A 203 10.98 0.90 4.68
N THR A 204 11.99 1.54 4.12
CA THR A 204 13.40 1.15 4.32
C THR A 204 14.06 1.89 5.48
N GLY A 205 13.44 2.99 5.93
CA GLY A 205 14.04 3.93 6.87
C GLY A 205 15.16 4.76 6.26
N LYS A 206 15.22 4.83 4.92
CA LYS A 206 16.16 5.67 4.17
C LYS A 206 15.39 6.56 3.21
N GLU A 207 15.77 7.81 3.13
CA GLU A 207 15.26 8.74 2.12
C GLU A 207 16.22 8.81 0.93
N GLU A 208 15.68 8.59 -0.25
CA GLU A 208 16.42 8.65 -1.51
C GLU A 208 15.79 9.68 -2.45
N SER A 209 16.63 10.38 -3.23
CA SER A 209 16.13 11.36 -4.20
C SER A 209 15.54 10.69 -5.43
N PHE A 210 14.59 11.37 -6.07
CA PHE A 210 14.10 10.92 -7.39
C PHE A 210 15.24 10.92 -8.43
N GLU A 211 16.18 11.85 -8.34
CA GLU A 211 17.37 11.89 -9.17
C GLU A 211 18.19 10.60 -9.08
N ARG A 212 18.38 10.09 -7.84
CA ARG A 212 19.10 8.83 -7.62
C ARG A 212 18.41 7.66 -8.33
N VAL A 213 17.09 7.58 -8.25
CA VAL A 213 16.33 6.54 -8.98
C VAL A 213 16.56 6.65 -10.48
N LEU A 214 16.47 7.85 -11.06
CA LEU A 214 16.68 8.07 -12.49
C LEU A 214 18.12 7.78 -12.93
N ASN A 215 19.10 8.16 -12.11
CA ASN A 215 20.52 7.86 -12.37
C ASN A 215 20.81 6.34 -12.36
N LEU A 216 20.24 5.59 -11.40
CA LEU A 216 20.35 4.12 -11.38
C LEU A 216 19.72 3.47 -12.63
N MET A 217 18.70 4.10 -13.20
CA MET A 217 18.04 3.64 -14.43
C MET A 217 18.70 4.13 -15.72
N ASN A 218 19.72 4.98 -15.64
CA ASN A 218 20.33 5.68 -16.78
C ASN A 218 19.31 6.47 -17.61
N ILE A 219 18.38 7.17 -16.93
CA ILE A 219 17.34 8.01 -17.55
C ILE A 219 17.73 9.47 -17.42
N ASN A 220 17.74 10.20 -18.55
CA ASN A 220 17.94 11.64 -18.55
C ASN A 220 16.73 12.37 -17.96
N TYR A 221 16.98 13.43 -17.22
CA TYR A 221 15.92 14.24 -16.61
C TYR A 221 16.23 15.74 -16.69
N GLU A 222 15.16 16.51 -16.61
CA GLU A 222 15.16 17.96 -16.52
C GLU A 222 14.34 18.36 -15.29
N TYR A 223 14.42 19.63 -14.90
CA TYR A 223 13.57 20.15 -13.84
C TYR A 223 12.39 20.93 -14.40
N HIS A 224 11.28 20.86 -13.68
CA HIS A 224 10.18 21.80 -13.84
C HIS A 224 10.58 23.18 -13.29
N ASP A 225 9.87 24.22 -13.72
CA ASP A 225 9.88 25.50 -13.05
C ASP A 225 9.30 25.36 -11.62
N GLU A 226 9.83 26.16 -10.67
CA GLU A 226 9.36 26.09 -9.25
C GLU A 226 7.89 26.44 -9.10
N SER A 227 7.34 27.26 -10.00
CA SER A 227 5.93 27.66 -9.98
C SER A 227 4.93 26.51 -10.13
N VAL A 228 5.37 25.34 -10.62
CA VAL A 228 4.49 24.16 -10.79
C VAL A 228 4.46 23.25 -9.55
N ILE A 229 5.21 23.57 -8.50
CA ILE A 229 5.19 22.79 -7.26
C ILE A 229 3.85 23.02 -6.57
N PRO A 230 3.05 21.95 -6.31
CA PRO A 230 1.77 22.11 -5.62
C PRO A 230 1.97 22.65 -4.20
N GLU A 231 1.04 23.52 -3.78
CA GLU A 231 0.98 23.94 -2.37
C GLU A 231 0.86 22.71 -1.45
N GLY A 232 1.60 22.72 -0.36
CA GLY A 232 1.61 21.58 0.57
C GLY A 232 2.35 20.35 0.04
N TYR A 233 3.20 20.49 -0.99
CA TYR A 233 4.00 19.39 -1.50
C TYR A 233 4.98 18.89 -0.41
N GLN A 234 4.89 17.61 -0.12
CA GLN A 234 5.76 16.95 0.86
C GLN A 234 7.12 16.63 0.22
N PHE A 235 8.15 17.42 0.56
CA PHE A 235 9.49 17.24 -0.02
C PHE A 235 10.21 15.99 0.46
N LYS A 236 9.91 15.52 1.68
CA LYS A 236 10.60 14.37 2.26
C LYS A 236 9.62 13.41 2.92
N THR A 237 9.79 12.12 2.66
CA THR A 237 9.14 11.04 3.41
C THR A 237 10.16 10.00 3.78
N LYS A 238 10.13 9.53 5.03
CA LYS A 238 11.03 8.51 5.56
C LYS A 238 10.31 7.75 6.66
N ALA A 239 10.38 6.44 6.61
CA ALA A 239 9.87 5.58 7.67
C ALA A 239 10.76 5.67 8.93
N ASP A 240 10.14 5.72 10.07
CA ASP A 240 10.83 5.58 11.35
C ASP A 240 10.94 4.09 11.71
N LYS A 241 12.17 3.59 11.82
CA LYS A 241 12.43 2.19 12.16
C LYS A 241 11.91 1.77 13.53
N ASN A 242 11.70 2.72 14.43
CA ASN A 242 11.09 2.45 15.74
C ASN A 242 9.61 2.05 15.61
N ASN A 243 8.98 2.39 14.47
CA ASN A 243 7.60 2.04 14.15
C ASN A 243 7.49 0.78 13.27
N PHE A 244 8.58 0.04 13.06
CA PHE A 244 8.52 -1.23 12.34
C PHE A 244 7.92 -2.32 13.24
N MET A 245 7.30 -3.33 12.61
CA MET A 245 6.93 -4.55 13.34
C MET A 245 8.19 -5.20 13.92
N LYS A 246 8.08 -5.70 15.15
CA LYS A 246 9.18 -6.41 15.79
C LYS A 246 9.67 -7.57 14.89
N ASP A 247 10.97 -7.68 14.74
CA ASP A 247 11.65 -8.72 13.96
C ASP A 247 11.41 -8.67 12.44
N TRP A 248 10.69 -7.65 11.93
CA TRP A 248 10.56 -7.38 10.50
C TRP A 248 11.53 -6.29 10.04
N GLN A 249 12.18 -6.50 8.91
CA GLN A 249 13.02 -5.52 8.24
C GLN A 249 12.96 -5.68 6.72
N PRO A 250 13.06 -4.59 5.95
CA PRO A 250 13.22 -4.66 4.50
C PRO A 250 14.57 -5.28 4.15
N LYS A 251 14.62 -6.03 3.05
CA LYS A 251 15.80 -6.80 2.62
C LYS A 251 16.41 -6.29 1.32
N VAL A 252 15.60 -5.66 0.48
CA VAL A 252 16.00 -5.22 -0.86
C VAL A 252 16.47 -3.77 -0.82
N SER A 253 17.73 -3.53 -1.21
CA SER A 253 18.25 -2.17 -1.38
C SER A 253 17.60 -1.47 -2.59
N LEU A 254 17.74 -0.13 -2.68
CA LEU A 254 17.23 0.61 -3.84
C LEU A 254 17.91 0.14 -5.13
N GLU A 255 19.21 -0.07 -5.08
CA GLU A 255 20.03 -0.51 -6.21
C GLU A 255 19.56 -1.87 -6.73
N GLU A 256 19.49 -2.87 -5.86
CA GLU A 256 19.01 -4.23 -6.20
C GLU A 256 17.58 -4.20 -6.73
N GLY A 257 16.69 -3.46 -6.07
CA GLY A 257 15.28 -3.36 -6.48
C GLY A 257 15.10 -2.69 -7.85
N ILE A 258 15.89 -1.65 -8.17
CA ILE A 258 15.87 -1.00 -9.48
C ILE A 258 16.42 -1.95 -10.56
N GLU A 259 17.51 -2.66 -10.29
CA GLU A 259 18.07 -3.65 -11.22
C GLU A 259 17.04 -4.75 -11.54
N MET A 260 16.47 -5.39 -10.51
CA MET A 260 15.42 -6.41 -10.65
C MET A 260 14.21 -5.87 -11.45
N TYR A 261 13.84 -4.63 -11.20
CA TYR A 261 12.69 -4.04 -11.88
C TYR A 261 12.97 -3.73 -13.35
N ILE A 262 14.16 -3.21 -13.68
CA ILE A 262 14.59 -3.00 -15.07
C ILE A 262 14.57 -4.32 -15.85
N ASP A 263 15.09 -5.39 -15.27
CA ASP A 263 15.12 -6.71 -15.91
C ASP A 263 13.72 -7.27 -16.16
N TYR A 264 12.83 -7.13 -15.17
CA TYR A 264 11.41 -7.45 -15.34
C TYR A 264 10.76 -6.66 -16.48
N LEU A 265 10.98 -5.34 -16.52
CA LEU A 265 10.39 -4.47 -17.55
C LEU A 265 10.94 -4.75 -18.96
N LYS A 266 12.20 -5.20 -19.08
CA LYS A 266 12.77 -5.63 -20.35
C LYS A 266 12.18 -6.96 -20.84
N ALA A 267 11.95 -7.89 -19.91
CA ALA A 267 11.40 -9.21 -20.21
C ALA A 267 9.89 -9.19 -20.57
N ASN A 268 9.16 -8.13 -20.19
CA ASN A 268 7.72 -7.98 -20.39
C ASN A 268 7.35 -6.82 -21.35
N LYS A 269 8.24 -6.53 -22.31
CA LYS A 269 8.00 -5.54 -23.38
C LYS A 269 7.00 -6.02 -24.42
#